data_775fcc37f4ed33a861103a1f37f0bd77
#
_entry.id   775fcc37f4ed33a861103a1f37f0bd77
#
_cell.length_a   1.000
_cell.length_b   1.000
_cell.length_c   1.000
_cell.angle_alpha   90.00
_cell.angle_beta   90.00
_cell.angle_gamma   90.00
#
_symmetry.space_group_name_H-M   'P 1'
#
loop_
_entity.id
_entity.type
_entity.pdbx_description
1 polymer ?
#
loop_
_entity_poly.entity_id
_entity_poly.type
_entity_poly.pdbx_seq_one_letter_code
_entity_poly.pdbx_strand_id
1 'polypeptide(L)'
;QYPSRGVMYDRNGNLLVYNQPAYDVTMVMKEVENLDTVDLCQTLNITPDYFKRRIREMKDRRSNPGYSPYTHQVFMTQLSAEECGVFQEKLFKFPGFYIQRRTIRQYQYNAAAHVLGDIAEVSKKDIAADDYYVRGDFIGKQGIERSYEKQLRGEKGVEILLRDARGRIQGRY
;
A
#
# COMPACT_ATOMS: atom_id res chain seq x y z
N GLN A 1 5.47 -11.28 5.45
CA GLN A 1 4.08 -10.80 5.34
C GLN A 1 3.75 -9.87 6.50
N TYR A 2 3.00 -8.81 6.21
CA TYR A 2 2.55 -7.88 7.25
C TYR A 2 1.25 -8.39 7.87
N PRO A 3 1.13 -8.41 9.21
CA PRO A 3 -0.10 -8.75 9.87
C PRO A 3 -1.15 -7.65 9.67
N SER A 4 -2.41 -8.03 9.75
CA SER A 4 -3.49 -7.05 9.87
C SER A 4 -3.44 -6.42 11.26
N ARG A 5 -3.50 -5.09 11.32
CA ARG A 5 -3.54 -4.38 12.60
C ARG A 5 -4.84 -4.72 13.35
N GLY A 6 -4.77 -4.89 14.67
CA GLY A 6 -5.93 -5.23 15.51
C GLY A 6 -7.07 -4.21 15.36
N VAL A 7 -8.30 -4.65 15.53
CA VAL A 7 -9.52 -3.81 15.50
C VAL A 7 -9.87 -3.32 16.91
N MET A 8 -10.65 -2.25 16.99
CA MET A 8 -11.10 -1.69 18.26
C MET A 8 -12.63 -1.69 18.34
N TYR A 9 -13.15 -2.11 19.46
CA TYR A 9 -14.58 -2.14 19.76
C TYR A 9 -14.88 -1.26 20.99
N ASP A 10 -16.12 -0.81 21.09
CA ASP A 10 -16.63 -0.22 22.32
C ASP A 10 -17.03 -1.32 23.32
N ARG A 11 -17.49 -0.89 24.52
CA ARG A 11 -17.97 -1.81 25.57
C ARG A 11 -19.19 -2.65 25.16
N ASN A 12 -19.93 -2.24 24.14
CA ASN A 12 -21.13 -2.88 23.64
C ASN A 12 -20.82 -3.79 22.41
N GLY A 13 -19.56 -3.86 21.99
CA GLY A 13 -19.13 -4.63 20.83
C GLY A 13 -19.32 -3.91 19.50
N ASN A 14 -19.61 -2.61 19.49
CA ASN A 14 -19.66 -1.84 18.24
C ASN A 14 -18.25 -1.55 17.72
N LEU A 15 -18.06 -1.74 16.43
CA LEU A 15 -16.78 -1.53 15.78
C LEU A 15 -16.45 -0.04 15.71
N LEU A 16 -15.32 0.36 16.28
CA LEU A 16 -14.84 1.76 16.28
C LEU A 16 -13.75 1.99 15.23
N VAL A 17 -12.78 1.09 15.19
CA VAL A 17 -11.62 1.19 14.28
C VAL A 17 -11.35 -0.17 13.64
N TYR A 18 -11.23 -0.18 12.31
CA TYR A 18 -11.05 -1.40 11.55
C TYR A 18 -10.13 -1.19 10.36
N ASN A 19 -9.82 -2.29 9.68
CA ASN A 19 -8.97 -2.29 8.52
C ASN A 19 -9.82 -2.53 7.27
N GLN A 20 -9.75 -1.63 6.31
CA GLN A 20 -10.38 -1.76 5.01
C GLN A 20 -9.33 -2.15 3.97
N PRO A 21 -9.57 -3.18 3.15
CA PRO A 21 -8.70 -3.48 2.04
C PRO A 21 -8.75 -2.34 1.01
N ALA A 22 -7.59 -1.96 0.54
CA ALA A 22 -7.42 -1.04 -0.57
C ALA A 22 -6.40 -1.61 -1.54
N TYR A 23 -6.37 -1.08 -2.73
CA TYR A 23 -5.50 -1.56 -3.80
C TYR A 23 -4.70 -0.39 -4.35
N ASP A 24 -3.41 -0.61 -4.52
CA ASP A 24 -2.55 0.33 -5.20
C ASP A 24 -2.19 -0.25 -6.57
N VAL A 25 -2.17 0.60 -7.58
CA VAL A 25 -1.59 0.27 -8.88
C VAL A 25 -0.12 0.64 -8.84
N THR A 26 0.73 -0.34 -9.06
CA THR A 26 2.17 -0.14 -9.21
C THR A 26 2.59 -0.41 -10.64
N MET A 27 3.72 0.17 -11.06
CA MET A 27 4.27 -0.09 -12.37
C MET A 27 5.78 -0.29 -12.31
N VAL A 28 6.28 -1.15 -13.20
CA VAL A 28 7.71 -1.32 -13.51
C VAL A 28 7.96 -0.71 -14.87
N MET A 29 8.61 0.45 -14.89
CA MET A 29 8.77 1.26 -16.11
C MET A 29 9.44 0.50 -17.26
N LYS A 30 10.38 -0.40 -16.94
CA LYS A 30 11.11 -1.19 -17.93
C LYS A 30 10.24 -2.23 -18.64
N GLU A 31 9.17 -2.66 -18.02
CA GLU A 31 8.25 -3.69 -18.53
C GLU A 31 7.07 -3.09 -19.29
N VAL A 32 6.93 -1.77 -19.29
CA VAL A 32 5.87 -1.09 -20.04
C VAL A 32 6.22 -1.06 -21.52
N GLU A 33 5.51 -1.87 -22.31
CA GLU A 33 5.67 -1.96 -23.77
C GLU A 33 4.32 -1.72 -24.44
N ASN A 34 4.32 -0.96 -25.53
CA ASN A 34 3.13 -0.73 -26.38
C ASN A 34 1.85 -0.32 -25.61
N LEU A 35 2.00 0.50 -24.59
CA LEU A 35 0.91 0.90 -23.71
C LEU A 35 -0.13 1.76 -24.44
N ASP A 36 -1.37 1.28 -24.50
CA ASP A 36 -2.53 2.11 -24.85
C ASP A 36 -2.89 3.02 -23.66
N THR A 37 -2.36 4.25 -23.69
CA THR A 37 -2.58 5.22 -22.63
C THR A 37 -4.03 5.73 -22.57
N VAL A 38 -4.77 5.63 -23.67
CA VAL A 38 -6.18 6.06 -23.70
C VAL A 38 -7.05 5.03 -22.98
N ASP A 39 -6.92 3.73 -23.33
CA ASP A 39 -7.66 2.65 -22.66
C ASP A 39 -7.29 2.57 -21.18
N LEU A 40 -5.99 2.74 -20.84
CA LEU A 40 -5.55 2.80 -19.44
C LEU A 40 -6.21 3.94 -18.66
N CYS A 41 -6.19 5.16 -19.22
CA CYS A 41 -6.79 6.32 -18.57
C CYS A 41 -8.30 6.16 -18.37
N GLN A 42 -9.01 5.62 -19.37
CA GLN A 42 -10.42 5.31 -19.25
C GLN A 42 -10.71 4.24 -18.18
N THR A 43 -9.90 3.20 -18.15
CA THR A 43 -10.06 2.09 -17.20
C THR A 43 -9.83 2.53 -15.75
N LEU A 44 -8.85 3.39 -15.51
CA LEU A 44 -8.55 3.95 -14.18
C LEU A 44 -9.32 5.23 -13.86
N ASN A 45 -10.18 5.68 -14.78
CA ASN A 45 -10.96 6.94 -14.66
C ASN A 45 -10.06 8.15 -14.33
N ILE A 46 -8.92 8.24 -15.04
CA ILE A 46 -7.95 9.35 -14.90
C ILE A 46 -7.80 10.12 -16.20
N THR A 47 -7.36 11.38 -16.10
CA THR A 47 -7.07 12.18 -17.29
C THR A 47 -5.68 11.88 -17.85
N PRO A 48 -5.46 12.05 -19.19
CA PRO A 48 -4.12 11.90 -19.78
C PRO A 48 -3.08 12.86 -19.16
N ASP A 49 -3.51 14.02 -18.69
CA ASP A 49 -2.62 14.99 -18.03
C ASP A 49 -2.20 14.49 -16.64
N TYR A 50 -3.11 13.85 -15.89
CA TYR A 50 -2.77 13.17 -14.65
C TYR A 50 -1.73 12.09 -14.90
N PHE A 51 -1.95 11.23 -15.91
CA PHE A 51 -1.00 10.18 -16.30
C PHE A 51 0.40 10.75 -16.56
N LYS A 52 0.50 11.77 -17.44
CA LYS A 52 1.78 12.42 -17.78
C LYS A 52 2.47 13.04 -16.57
N ARG A 53 1.70 13.72 -15.72
CA ARG A 53 2.19 14.31 -14.47
C ARG A 53 2.76 13.23 -13.56
N ARG A 54 1.98 12.15 -13.35
CA ARG A 54 2.38 11.07 -12.46
C ARG A 54 3.66 10.36 -12.90
N ILE A 55 3.79 10.08 -14.21
CA ILE A 55 5.03 9.52 -14.78
C ILE A 55 6.23 10.45 -14.54
N ARG A 56 6.03 11.76 -14.67
CA ARG A 56 7.09 12.75 -14.45
C ARG A 56 7.51 12.79 -12.97
N GLU A 57 6.54 12.82 -12.06
CA GLU A 57 6.79 12.79 -10.61
C GLU A 57 7.55 11.54 -10.18
N MET A 58 7.18 10.37 -10.70
CA MET A 58 7.87 9.12 -10.39
C MET A 58 9.33 9.12 -10.84
N LYS A 59 9.62 9.71 -12.02
CA LYS A 59 10.99 9.80 -12.57
C LYS A 59 11.84 10.88 -11.92
N ASP A 60 11.22 11.84 -11.23
CA ASP A 60 11.94 12.91 -10.56
C ASP A 60 12.64 12.38 -9.30
N ARG A 61 13.97 12.29 -9.36
CA ARG A 61 14.80 11.83 -8.24
C ARG A 61 14.77 12.75 -7.02
N ARG A 62 14.30 13.99 -7.17
CA ARG A 62 14.12 14.91 -6.03
C ARG A 62 12.91 14.46 -5.20
N SER A 63 11.82 14.11 -5.86
CA SER A 63 10.58 13.63 -5.22
C SER A 63 10.65 12.14 -4.87
N ASN A 64 11.37 11.34 -5.67
CA ASN A 64 11.52 9.91 -5.51
C ASN A 64 13.00 9.48 -5.56
N PRO A 65 13.78 9.66 -4.48
CA PRO A 65 15.21 9.31 -4.47
C PRO A 65 15.51 7.83 -4.75
N GLY A 66 14.53 6.94 -4.46
CA GLY A 66 14.62 5.50 -4.71
C GLY A 66 14.12 5.05 -6.08
N TYR A 67 13.90 5.97 -7.01
CA TYR A 67 13.43 5.60 -8.35
C TYR A 67 14.43 4.70 -9.08
N SER A 68 13.92 3.57 -9.54
CA SER A 68 14.59 2.68 -10.49
C SER A 68 13.57 2.20 -11.53
N PRO A 69 13.94 2.14 -12.81
CA PRO A 69 13.04 1.62 -13.85
C PRO A 69 12.73 0.13 -13.73
N TYR A 70 13.49 -0.59 -12.91
CA TYR A 70 13.38 -2.04 -12.68
C TYR A 70 12.59 -2.41 -11.43
N THR A 71 12.20 -1.43 -10.61
CA THR A 71 11.48 -1.67 -9.36
C THR A 71 10.03 -1.20 -9.47
N HIS A 72 9.17 -1.85 -8.69
CA HIS A 72 7.78 -1.42 -8.56
C HIS A 72 7.70 0.00 -8.00
N GLN A 73 7.08 0.88 -8.76
CA GLN A 73 6.80 2.26 -8.36
C GLN A 73 5.29 2.44 -8.21
N VAL A 74 4.88 3.10 -7.15
CA VAL A 74 3.45 3.35 -6.93
C VAL A 74 2.96 4.36 -7.96
N PHE A 75 2.03 3.94 -8.83
CA PHE A 75 1.41 4.80 -9.82
C PHE A 75 0.16 5.48 -9.28
N MET A 76 -0.75 4.72 -8.69
CA MET A 76 -2.00 5.22 -8.11
C MET A 76 -2.29 4.46 -6.81
N THR A 77 -2.86 5.14 -5.81
CA THR A 77 -3.15 4.56 -4.50
C THR A 77 -4.65 4.54 -4.22
N GLN A 78 -5.05 3.67 -3.30
CA GLN A 78 -6.37 3.67 -2.70
C GLN A 78 -7.53 3.40 -3.68
N LEU A 79 -7.32 2.52 -4.67
CA LEU A 79 -8.43 2.03 -5.47
C LEU A 79 -9.42 1.26 -4.60
N SER A 80 -10.69 1.46 -4.86
CA SER A 80 -11.76 0.63 -4.30
C SER A 80 -11.71 -0.79 -4.84
N ALA A 81 -12.43 -1.71 -4.22
CA ALA A 81 -12.52 -3.09 -4.71
C ALA A 81 -13.16 -3.15 -6.11
N GLU A 82 -14.13 -2.28 -6.40
CA GLU A 82 -14.82 -2.20 -7.69
C GLU A 82 -13.87 -1.70 -8.79
N GLU A 83 -13.18 -0.58 -8.56
CA GLU A 83 -12.17 -0.04 -9.49
C GLU A 83 -11.03 -1.04 -9.74
N CYS A 84 -10.59 -1.71 -8.68
CA CYS A 84 -9.59 -2.75 -8.79
C CYS A 84 -10.08 -3.93 -9.64
N GLY A 85 -11.33 -4.37 -9.48
CA GLY A 85 -11.94 -5.43 -10.28
C GLY A 85 -11.94 -5.10 -11.77
N VAL A 86 -12.43 -3.91 -12.13
CA VAL A 86 -12.44 -3.42 -13.52
C VAL A 86 -11.02 -3.35 -14.12
N PHE A 87 -10.06 -2.85 -13.33
CA PHE A 87 -8.67 -2.77 -13.77
C PHE A 87 -8.04 -4.16 -13.92
N GLN A 88 -8.33 -5.08 -13.00
CA GLN A 88 -7.81 -6.45 -13.00
C GLN A 88 -8.26 -7.24 -14.24
N GLU A 89 -9.50 -7.07 -14.68
CA GLU A 89 -10.03 -7.70 -15.90
C GLU A 89 -9.25 -7.28 -17.15
N LYS A 90 -8.77 -6.04 -17.19
CA LYS A 90 -8.02 -5.48 -18.32
C LYS A 90 -6.50 -5.50 -18.13
N LEU A 91 -6.01 -5.99 -17.00
CA LEU A 91 -4.57 -5.93 -16.64
C LEU A 91 -3.66 -6.57 -17.70
N PHE A 92 -4.15 -7.61 -18.41
CA PHE A 92 -3.42 -8.27 -19.49
C PHE A 92 -3.07 -7.35 -20.67
N LYS A 93 -3.79 -6.20 -20.82
CA LYS A 93 -3.52 -5.19 -21.85
C LYS A 93 -2.44 -4.19 -21.43
N PHE A 94 -2.10 -4.16 -20.16
CA PHE A 94 -1.22 -3.16 -19.57
C PHE A 94 0.05 -3.80 -18.99
N PRO A 95 0.96 -4.31 -19.86
CA PRO A 95 2.21 -4.92 -19.40
C PRO A 95 3.01 -3.92 -18.57
N GLY A 96 3.62 -4.40 -17.49
CA GLY A 96 4.37 -3.59 -16.55
C GLY A 96 3.54 -2.90 -15.47
N PHE A 97 2.22 -3.09 -15.46
CA PHE A 97 1.34 -2.65 -14.36
C PHE A 97 0.96 -3.83 -13.47
N TYR A 98 0.86 -3.56 -12.17
CA TYR A 98 0.56 -4.56 -11.15
C TYR A 98 -0.39 -3.99 -10.10
N ILE A 99 -1.15 -4.88 -9.47
CA ILE A 99 -2.02 -4.54 -8.35
C ILE A 99 -1.35 -5.00 -7.07
N GLN A 100 -1.20 -4.09 -6.12
CA GLN A 100 -0.69 -4.37 -4.80
C GLN A 100 -1.79 -4.14 -3.77
N ARG A 101 -2.14 -5.20 -3.03
CA ARG A 101 -3.08 -5.09 -1.92
C ARG A 101 -2.44 -4.36 -0.75
N ARG A 102 -3.15 -3.43 -0.17
CA ARG A 102 -2.78 -2.76 1.07
C ARG A 102 -3.99 -2.67 2.01
N THR A 103 -3.75 -2.25 3.23
CA THR A 103 -4.78 -2.06 4.23
C THR A 103 -4.80 -0.60 4.66
N ILE A 104 -5.99 -0.01 4.66
CA ILE A 104 -6.23 1.36 5.16
C ILE A 104 -6.93 1.25 6.51
N ARG A 105 -6.48 2.05 7.48
CA ARG A 105 -7.10 2.19 8.79
C ARG A 105 -8.33 3.08 8.67
N GLN A 106 -9.49 2.55 9.06
CA GLN A 106 -10.76 3.27 9.03
C GLN A 106 -11.30 3.48 10.44
N TYR A 107 -11.83 4.68 10.66
CA TYR A 107 -12.45 5.11 11.90
C TYR A 107 -13.94 5.29 11.63
N GLN A 108 -14.77 4.43 12.23
CA GLN A 108 -16.21 4.36 11.96
C GLN A 108 -16.94 5.66 12.27
N TYR A 109 -16.52 6.34 13.34
CA TYR A 109 -17.16 7.55 13.82
C TYR A 109 -16.19 8.72 13.77
N ASN A 110 -16.69 9.87 13.37
CA ASN A 110 -15.94 11.14 13.43
C ASN A 110 -15.99 11.76 14.85
N ALA A 111 -15.68 10.94 15.84
CA ALA A 111 -15.71 11.30 17.24
C ALA A 111 -14.54 10.66 17.99
N ALA A 112 -14.19 11.24 19.15
CA ALA A 112 -13.14 10.72 20.04
C ALA A 112 -11.74 10.55 19.39
N ALA A 113 -11.41 11.35 18.39
CA ALA A 113 -10.15 11.25 17.64
C ALA A 113 -8.91 11.29 18.57
N HIS A 114 -8.93 12.12 19.61
CA HIS A 114 -7.84 12.20 20.60
C HIS A 114 -7.70 10.94 21.46
N VAL A 115 -8.81 10.23 21.70
CA VAL A 115 -8.81 8.98 22.46
C VAL A 115 -8.37 7.83 21.59
N LEU A 116 -8.98 7.65 20.42
CA LEU A 116 -8.62 6.59 19.48
C LEU A 116 -7.21 6.76 18.95
N GLY A 117 -6.84 8.00 18.65
CA GLY A 117 -5.53 8.32 18.08
C GLY A 117 -5.48 8.10 16.57
N ASP A 118 -4.29 8.12 16.05
CA ASP A 118 -3.99 7.94 14.63
C ASP A 118 -2.72 7.11 14.41
N ILE A 119 -2.56 6.62 13.20
CA ILE A 119 -1.35 5.93 12.75
C ILE A 119 -0.63 6.78 11.70
N ALA A 120 0.69 6.70 11.69
CA ALA A 120 1.50 7.30 10.64
C ALA A 120 2.69 6.40 10.30
N GLU A 121 3.33 6.66 9.17
CA GLU A 121 4.55 5.95 8.78
C GLU A 121 5.64 6.15 9.85
N VAL A 122 6.41 5.09 10.07
CA VAL A 122 7.51 5.09 11.04
C VAL A 122 8.59 6.10 10.63
N SER A 123 9.09 6.83 11.60
CA SER A 123 10.25 7.72 11.42
C SER A 123 11.57 6.95 11.64
N LYS A 124 12.68 7.56 11.23
CA LYS A 124 14.03 7.01 11.52
C LYS A 124 14.25 6.78 13.02
N LYS A 125 13.63 7.58 13.89
CA LYS A 125 13.72 7.43 15.35
C LYS A 125 12.95 6.20 15.83
N ASP A 126 11.77 5.93 15.26
CA ASP A 126 10.95 4.77 15.62
C ASP A 126 11.68 3.47 15.23
N ILE A 127 12.29 3.44 14.03
CA ILE A 127 13.09 2.29 13.56
C ILE A 127 14.32 2.06 14.45
N ALA A 128 14.99 3.11 14.89
CA ALA A 128 16.15 2.97 15.79
C ALA A 128 15.76 2.53 17.21
N ALA A 129 14.51 2.73 17.62
CA ALA A 129 14.01 2.40 18.95
C ALA A 129 13.47 0.96 19.05
N ASP A 130 13.02 0.35 17.97
CA ASP A 130 12.43 -0.99 17.96
C ASP A 130 12.71 -1.67 16.61
N ASP A 131 13.50 -2.76 16.66
CA ASP A 131 13.91 -3.56 15.49
C ASP A 131 12.74 -4.21 14.73
N TYR A 132 11.55 -4.20 15.32
CA TYR A 132 10.34 -4.67 14.65
C TYR A 132 10.02 -3.84 13.40
N TYR A 133 10.31 -2.53 13.42
CA TYR A 133 9.92 -1.62 12.37
C TYR A 133 10.93 -1.53 11.25
N VAL A 134 10.42 -1.54 10.02
CA VAL A 134 11.18 -1.22 8.81
C VAL A 134 10.51 -0.05 8.09
N ARG A 135 11.23 0.59 7.20
CA ARG A 135 10.71 1.70 6.40
C ARG A 135 9.45 1.27 5.64
N GLY A 136 8.39 2.08 5.73
CA GLY A 136 7.09 1.81 5.14
C GLY A 136 6.07 1.18 6.11
N ASP A 137 6.50 0.80 7.32
CA ASP A 137 5.57 0.37 8.36
C ASP A 137 4.79 1.53 8.94
N PHE A 138 3.68 1.22 9.61
CA PHE A 138 2.86 2.18 10.33
C PHE A 138 2.94 1.94 11.84
N ILE A 139 2.91 3.02 12.60
CA ILE A 139 2.94 3.03 14.07
C ILE A 139 1.88 3.99 14.61
N GLY A 140 1.25 3.64 15.73
CA GLY A 140 0.36 4.54 16.45
C GLY A 140 1.11 5.74 17.03
N LYS A 141 0.66 6.95 16.68
CA LYS A 141 1.33 8.18 17.13
C LYS A 141 0.72 8.75 18.40
N GLN A 142 -0.56 8.55 18.62
CA GLN A 142 -1.27 9.05 19.82
C GLN A 142 -2.44 8.17 20.21
N GLY A 143 -3.08 8.45 21.35
CA GLY A 143 -4.27 7.78 21.84
C GLY A 143 -4.08 6.28 22.12
N ILE A 144 -5.16 5.54 21.93
CA ILE A 144 -5.19 4.07 22.08
C ILE A 144 -4.27 3.41 21.06
N GLU A 145 -4.21 3.92 19.82
CA GLU A 145 -3.31 3.41 18.77
C GLU A 145 -1.86 3.35 19.26
N ARG A 146 -1.40 4.37 20.00
CA ARG A 146 -0.04 4.39 20.56
C ARG A 146 0.07 3.56 21.84
N SER A 147 -0.89 3.67 22.74
CA SER A 147 -0.82 3.03 24.06
C SER A 147 -0.86 1.50 23.95
N TYR A 148 -1.59 0.98 22.98
CA TYR A 148 -1.74 -0.45 22.70
C TYR A 148 -1.02 -0.91 21.44
N GLU A 149 0.02 -0.16 21.02
CA GLU A 149 0.76 -0.45 19.78
C GLU A 149 1.23 -1.90 19.68
N LYS A 150 1.82 -2.43 20.75
CA LYS A 150 2.34 -3.80 20.77
C LYS A 150 1.26 -4.87 20.55
N GLN A 151 0.04 -4.63 21.06
CA GLN A 151 -1.10 -5.53 20.90
C GLN A 151 -1.73 -5.36 19.50
N LEU A 152 -1.79 -4.12 19.01
CA LEU A 152 -2.46 -3.81 17.76
C LEU A 152 -1.63 -4.15 16.52
N ARG A 153 -0.31 -4.01 16.59
CA ARG A 153 0.57 -4.20 15.42
C ARG A 153 0.69 -5.66 14.96
N GLY A 154 0.38 -6.64 15.85
CA GLY A 154 0.54 -8.07 15.56
C GLY A 154 1.99 -8.50 15.39
N GLU A 155 2.21 -9.69 14.86
CA GLU A 155 3.53 -10.25 14.59
C GLU A 155 3.74 -10.43 13.08
N LYS A 156 4.93 -10.06 12.58
CA LYS A 156 5.27 -10.20 11.16
C LYS A 156 5.48 -11.66 10.80
N GLY A 157 4.76 -12.13 9.80
CA GLY A 157 4.97 -13.44 9.21
C GLY A 157 6.11 -13.43 8.19
N VAL A 158 6.67 -14.62 7.91
CA VAL A 158 7.69 -14.85 6.90
C VAL A 158 7.12 -15.67 5.76
N GLU A 159 7.38 -15.28 4.54
CA GLU A 159 7.06 -16.05 3.33
C GLU A 159 8.36 -16.42 2.65
N ILE A 160 8.57 -17.72 2.43
CA ILE A 160 9.75 -18.24 1.76
C ILE A 160 9.42 -18.43 0.27
N LEU A 161 10.09 -17.67 -0.58
CA LEU A 161 9.93 -17.76 -2.02
C LEU A 161 11.11 -18.48 -2.67
N LEU A 162 10.82 -19.53 -3.41
CA LEU A 162 11.80 -20.21 -4.24
C LEU A 162 12.02 -19.41 -5.52
N ARG A 163 13.28 -19.02 -5.78
CA ARG A 163 13.65 -18.28 -7.00
C ARG A 163 14.64 -19.08 -7.82
N ASP A 164 14.48 -19.01 -9.14
CA ASP A 164 15.50 -19.55 -10.06
C ASP A 164 16.76 -18.67 -10.11
N ALA A 165 17.78 -19.12 -10.85
CA ALA A 165 19.03 -18.39 -11.03
C ALA A 165 18.85 -17.03 -11.75
N ARG A 166 17.69 -16.78 -12.36
CA ARG A 166 17.33 -15.53 -13.02
C ARG A 166 16.43 -14.65 -12.14
N GLY A 167 16.20 -15.03 -10.87
CA GLY A 167 15.40 -14.28 -9.90
C GLY A 167 13.87 -14.44 -10.04
N ARG A 168 13.38 -15.31 -10.93
CA ARG A 168 11.95 -15.59 -11.12
C ARG A 168 11.44 -16.49 -10.01
N ILE A 169 10.25 -16.15 -9.48
CA ILE A 169 9.59 -16.96 -8.45
C ILE A 169 9.10 -18.25 -9.09
N GLN A 170 9.58 -19.40 -8.62
CA GLN A 170 9.20 -20.73 -9.06
C GLN A 170 8.13 -21.36 -8.17
N GLY A 171 7.96 -20.88 -6.96
CA GLY A 171 6.98 -21.39 -6.02
C GLY A 171 7.08 -20.74 -4.64
N ARG A 172 6.14 -21.15 -3.78
CA ARG A 172 6.11 -20.79 -2.36
C ARG A 172 6.34 -22.06 -1.54
N TYR A 173 7.11 -21.92 -0.48
CA TYR A 173 7.38 -23.02 0.46
C TYR A 173 6.46 -22.92 1.66
#